data_16690fda322891382fabdd093ae0c01c
#
_entry.id   16690fda322891382fabdd093ae0c01c
#
_cell.length_a   1.000
_cell.length_b   1.000
_cell.length_c   1.000
_cell.angle_alpha   90.00
_cell.angle_beta   90.00
_cell.angle_gamma   90.00
#
_symmetry.space_group_name_H-M   'P 1'
#
loop_
_entity.id
_entity.type
_entity.pdbx_description
1 polymer ?
#
loop_
_entity_poly.entity_id
_entity_poly.type
_entity_poly.pdbx_seq_one_letter_code
_entity_poly.pdbx_strand_id
1 'polypeptide(L)'
;MMNILSNAVKYNRENGQIYISCIEIPSEQPERTTMEFVCRDTGIGMAEEFQKSVFEPFAQEHTGSRTKYAGTGLGMAIAKSLVEKMGGTITCESKEGVGTTFVIRVPFEIDLDADKREEQKDVSEKSIKGLHILLAEDNELNMEIAEFMLQNEGAKVTKAWNGQEAVEMFRKSEPGEFDVILMDIMMPVINGYDAAKRIRSLDREDAKTVPIIAMTANAFTEDRLRAKEAGMDEHIAKPVDMELLIKVIHGLVKNN
;
A
#
# COMPACT_ATOMS: atom_id res chain seq x y z
N MET A 1 -4.71 4.33 -11.06
CA MET A 1 -3.24 4.42 -11.25
C MET A 1 -2.60 3.04 -11.42
N MET A 2 -2.83 2.04 -10.53
CA MET A 2 -2.18 0.71 -10.59
C MET A 2 -2.30 0.00 -11.96
N ASN A 3 -3.47 0.04 -12.60
CA ASN A 3 -3.65 -0.57 -13.92
C ASN A 3 -2.75 0.06 -15.00
N ILE A 4 -2.50 1.37 -14.91
CA ILE A 4 -1.62 2.09 -15.85
C ILE A 4 -0.17 1.73 -15.58
N LEU A 5 0.26 1.75 -14.32
CA LEU A 5 1.62 1.39 -13.92
C LEU A 5 1.95 -0.07 -14.28
N SER A 6 1.02 -0.99 -13.98
CA SER A 6 1.17 -2.39 -14.36
C SER A 6 1.34 -2.56 -15.87
N ASN A 7 0.59 -1.81 -16.67
CA ASN A 7 0.75 -1.83 -18.13
C ASN A 7 2.08 -1.22 -18.58
N ALA A 8 2.51 -0.11 -17.98
CA ALA A 8 3.79 0.52 -18.29
C ALA A 8 4.99 -0.42 -18.01
N VAL A 9 4.92 -1.22 -16.94
CA VAL A 9 5.93 -2.25 -16.64
C VAL A 9 5.81 -3.43 -17.62
N LYS A 10 4.60 -3.96 -17.79
CA LYS A 10 4.32 -5.18 -18.55
C LYS A 10 4.67 -5.06 -20.04
N TYR A 11 4.42 -3.89 -20.62
CA TYR A 11 4.62 -3.62 -22.04
C TYR A 11 5.87 -2.77 -22.32
N ASN A 12 6.73 -2.62 -21.32
CA ASN A 12 8.03 -1.98 -21.52
C ASN A 12 8.99 -2.92 -22.26
N ARG A 13 10.04 -2.35 -22.77
CA ARG A 13 11.17 -3.08 -23.34
C ARG A 13 12.26 -3.27 -22.29
N GLU A 14 13.17 -4.18 -22.55
CA GLU A 14 14.36 -4.37 -21.73
C GLU A 14 15.16 -3.05 -21.66
N ASN A 15 15.55 -2.63 -20.47
CA ASN A 15 16.17 -1.32 -20.18
C ASN A 15 15.29 -0.10 -20.53
N GLY A 16 13.98 -0.29 -20.70
CA GLY A 16 13.05 0.83 -20.88
C GLY A 16 12.85 1.62 -19.60
N GLN A 17 12.32 2.82 -19.75
CA GLN A 17 12.12 3.79 -18.66
C GLN A 17 10.62 4.03 -18.44
N ILE A 18 10.26 4.33 -17.20
CA ILE A 18 8.91 4.77 -16.82
C ILE A 18 9.08 6.07 -16.05
N TYR A 19 8.39 7.11 -16.49
CA TYR A 19 8.35 8.41 -15.85
C TYR A 19 6.96 8.62 -15.24
N ILE A 20 6.93 9.00 -13.98
CA ILE A 20 5.69 9.30 -13.26
C ILE A 20 5.83 10.71 -12.73
N SER A 21 4.80 11.54 -12.96
CA SER A 21 4.69 12.83 -12.31
C SER A 21 3.27 13.04 -11.78
N CYS A 22 3.20 13.81 -10.71
CA CYS A 22 1.95 14.29 -10.13
C CYS A 22 2.13 15.78 -9.89
N ILE A 23 1.27 16.60 -10.49
CA ILE A 23 1.30 18.05 -10.33
C ILE A 23 -0.07 18.56 -9.97
N GLU A 24 -0.10 19.60 -9.17
CA GLU A 24 -1.30 20.36 -8.87
C GLU A 24 -1.48 21.44 -9.93
N ILE A 25 -2.68 21.49 -10.51
CA ILE A 25 -3.12 22.57 -11.41
C ILE A 25 -4.11 23.43 -10.63
N PRO A 26 -3.71 24.64 -10.21
CA PRO A 26 -4.59 25.54 -9.46
C PRO A 26 -5.88 25.86 -10.25
N SER A 27 -7.00 25.89 -9.55
CA SER A 27 -8.27 26.33 -10.10
C SER A 27 -8.49 27.83 -9.86
N GLU A 28 -9.33 28.47 -10.67
CA GLU A 28 -9.81 29.84 -10.38
C GLU A 28 -10.66 29.89 -9.10
N GLN A 29 -11.20 28.75 -8.67
CA GLN A 29 -11.96 28.61 -7.42
C GLN A 29 -11.00 28.18 -6.30
N PRO A 30 -10.84 28.99 -5.23
CA PRO A 30 -9.87 28.72 -4.16
C PRO A 30 -10.15 27.43 -3.38
N GLU A 31 -11.38 26.92 -3.44
CA GLU A 31 -11.81 25.68 -2.77
C GLU A 31 -11.62 24.44 -3.63
N ARG A 32 -11.04 24.57 -4.83
CA ARG A 32 -10.85 23.45 -5.77
C ARG A 32 -9.47 23.47 -6.39
N THR A 33 -8.97 22.28 -6.64
CA THR A 33 -7.76 22.06 -7.41
C THR A 33 -7.93 20.89 -8.36
N THR A 34 -7.06 20.76 -9.34
CA THR A 34 -7.00 19.57 -10.21
C THR A 34 -5.63 18.93 -10.07
N MET A 35 -5.62 17.67 -9.70
CA MET A 35 -4.39 16.88 -9.73
C MET A 35 -4.22 16.25 -11.10
N GLU A 36 -3.07 16.49 -11.73
CA GLU A 36 -2.67 15.84 -12.96
C GLU A 36 -1.62 14.76 -12.67
N PHE A 37 -1.94 13.55 -13.04
CA PHE A 37 -1.03 12.40 -12.97
C PHE A 37 -0.62 12.03 -14.38
N VAL A 38 0.68 11.96 -14.63
CA VAL A 38 1.24 11.53 -15.90
C VAL A 38 2.05 10.26 -15.68
N CYS A 39 1.79 9.24 -16.49
CA CYS A 39 2.63 8.06 -16.60
C CYS A 39 3.09 7.91 -18.04
N ARG A 40 4.39 8.02 -18.28
CA ARG A 40 5.02 7.85 -19.58
C ARG A 40 5.99 6.69 -19.54
N ASP A 41 5.88 5.78 -20.49
CA ASP A 41 6.84 4.70 -20.71
C ASP A 41 7.53 4.80 -22.07
N THR A 42 8.66 4.13 -22.19
CA THR A 42 9.41 3.96 -23.44
C THR A 42 9.23 2.57 -24.03
N GLY A 43 8.09 1.95 -23.75
CA GLY A 43 7.76 0.60 -24.15
C GLY A 43 7.51 0.39 -25.63
N ILE A 44 6.77 -0.67 -25.94
CA ILE A 44 6.48 -1.05 -27.33
C ILE A 44 5.50 -0.09 -28.01
N GLY A 45 4.75 0.74 -27.25
CA GLY A 45 3.68 1.57 -27.74
C GLY A 45 2.50 0.77 -28.29
N MET A 46 1.54 1.45 -28.91
CA MET A 46 0.32 0.90 -29.48
C MET A 46 0.10 1.41 -30.90
N ALA A 47 -0.53 0.58 -31.74
CA ALA A 47 -0.98 1.01 -33.06
C ALA A 47 -2.08 2.07 -32.92
N GLU A 48 -2.14 3.00 -33.89
CA GLU A 48 -3.11 4.11 -33.87
C GLU A 48 -4.56 3.64 -33.81
N GLU A 49 -4.87 2.53 -34.47
CA GLU A 49 -6.20 1.94 -34.46
C GLU A 49 -6.58 1.40 -33.08
N PHE A 50 -5.65 0.73 -32.39
CA PHE A 50 -5.89 0.20 -31.05
C PHE A 50 -5.98 1.31 -30.01
N GLN A 51 -5.22 2.39 -30.16
CA GLN A 51 -5.27 3.54 -29.26
C GLN A 51 -6.67 4.13 -29.12
N LYS A 52 -7.47 4.12 -30.21
CA LYS A 52 -8.87 4.62 -30.21
C LYS A 52 -9.78 3.78 -29.33
N SER A 53 -9.48 2.50 -29.15
CA SER A 53 -10.28 1.54 -28.38
C SER A 53 -9.63 1.11 -27.06
N VAL A 54 -8.50 1.69 -26.66
CA VAL A 54 -7.72 1.27 -25.46
C VAL A 54 -8.54 1.29 -24.17
N PHE A 55 -9.57 2.13 -24.09
CA PHE A 55 -10.47 2.25 -22.97
C PHE A 55 -11.77 1.45 -23.10
N GLU A 56 -11.97 0.73 -24.21
CA GLU A 56 -13.14 -0.12 -24.39
C GLU A 56 -13.00 -1.41 -23.57
N PRO A 57 -14.10 -1.93 -22.98
CA PRO A 57 -14.07 -3.21 -22.29
C PRO A 57 -13.58 -4.34 -23.21
N PHE A 58 -12.73 -5.22 -22.67
CA PHE A 58 -12.15 -6.37 -23.36
C PHE A 58 -11.24 -6.03 -24.55
N ALA A 59 -10.87 -4.76 -24.72
CA ALA A 59 -9.93 -4.36 -25.75
C ALA A 59 -8.56 -4.97 -25.51
N GLN A 60 -8.03 -5.67 -26.51
CA GLN A 60 -6.70 -6.27 -26.52
C GLN A 60 -6.11 -6.13 -27.91
N GLU A 61 -4.84 -5.72 -27.98
CA GLU A 61 -4.14 -5.65 -29.25
C GLU A 61 -3.71 -7.06 -29.69
N HIS A 62 -4.40 -7.62 -30.65
CA HIS A 62 -4.08 -8.92 -31.23
C HIS A 62 -2.98 -8.79 -32.28
N THR A 63 -1.74 -8.75 -31.86
CA THR A 63 -0.58 -8.80 -32.77
C THR A 63 0.24 -10.06 -32.48
N GLY A 64 0.04 -11.12 -33.29
CA GLY A 64 0.91 -12.27 -33.47
C GLY A 64 1.66 -12.79 -32.24
N SER A 65 2.98 -12.81 -32.27
CA SER A 65 3.87 -13.32 -31.23
C SER A 65 3.93 -12.51 -29.91
N ARG A 66 3.14 -11.45 -29.76
CA ARG A 66 3.10 -10.57 -28.55
C ARG A 66 2.14 -11.05 -27.46
N THR A 67 1.44 -12.17 -27.66
CA THR A 67 0.52 -12.79 -26.66
C THR A 67 1.20 -13.36 -25.40
N LYS A 68 2.42 -12.94 -25.09
CA LYS A 68 3.14 -13.44 -23.90
C LYS A 68 2.49 -13.03 -22.56
N TYR A 69 1.52 -12.11 -22.60
CA TYR A 69 0.89 -11.57 -21.40
C TYR A 69 -0.64 -11.51 -21.55
N ALA A 70 -1.32 -12.59 -21.17
CA ALA A 70 -2.78 -12.61 -21.10
C ALA A 70 -3.28 -11.59 -20.07
N GLY A 71 -4.22 -10.73 -20.47
CA GLY A 71 -4.94 -9.81 -19.59
C GLY A 71 -6.44 -9.91 -19.90
N THR A 72 -7.29 -9.48 -18.99
CA THR A 72 -8.76 -9.49 -19.20
C THR A 72 -9.25 -8.39 -20.15
N GLY A 73 -8.40 -7.39 -20.46
CA GLY A 73 -8.82 -6.20 -21.22
C GLY A 73 -9.77 -5.26 -20.47
N LEU A 74 -9.96 -5.46 -19.17
CA LEU A 74 -10.88 -4.66 -18.35
C LEU A 74 -10.18 -3.51 -17.60
N GLY A 75 -8.87 -3.59 -17.39
CA GLY A 75 -8.14 -2.67 -16.52
C GLY A 75 -8.24 -1.19 -16.93
N MET A 76 -8.13 -0.91 -18.23
CA MET A 76 -8.20 0.47 -18.74
C MET A 76 -9.63 1.02 -18.78
N ALA A 77 -10.61 0.17 -19.10
CA ALA A 77 -12.03 0.53 -19.04
C ALA A 77 -12.47 0.87 -17.59
N ILE A 78 -12.02 0.08 -16.62
CA ILE A 78 -12.26 0.34 -15.19
C ILE A 78 -11.58 1.65 -14.77
N ALA A 79 -10.32 1.89 -15.17
CA ALA A 79 -9.60 3.12 -14.84
C ALA A 79 -10.35 4.35 -15.38
N LYS A 80 -10.80 4.30 -16.64
CA LYS A 80 -11.59 5.39 -17.25
C LYS A 80 -12.90 5.62 -16.50
N SER A 81 -13.67 4.57 -16.24
CA SER A 81 -14.94 4.66 -15.51
C SER A 81 -14.78 5.29 -14.12
N LEU A 82 -13.71 4.92 -13.38
CA LEU A 82 -13.45 5.51 -12.08
C LEU A 82 -13.07 6.99 -12.16
N VAL A 83 -12.19 7.35 -13.09
CA VAL A 83 -11.78 8.75 -13.30
C VAL A 83 -12.98 9.61 -13.70
N GLU A 84 -13.84 9.14 -14.60
CA GLU A 84 -15.05 9.85 -15.02
C GLU A 84 -16.06 10.00 -13.86
N LYS A 85 -16.20 8.98 -13.00
CA LYS A 85 -17.04 9.07 -11.79
C LYS A 85 -16.52 10.08 -10.77
N MET A 86 -15.22 10.32 -10.76
CA MET A 86 -14.60 11.38 -9.94
C MET A 86 -14.66 12.76 -10.62
N GLY A 87 -15.37 12.90 -11.75
CA GLY A 87 -15.45 14.15 -12.51
C GLY A 87 -14.18 14.49 -13.27
N GLY A 88 -13.26 13.55 -13.41
CA GLY A 88 -11.97 13.72 -14.07
C GLY A 88 -11.95 13.28 -15.53
N THR A 89 -10.79 13.37 -16.13
CA THR A 89 -10.50 12.94 -17.50
C THR A 89 -9.27 12.05 -17.55
N ILE A 90 -9.27 11.08 -18.46
CA ILE A 90 -8.11 10.25 -18.77
C ILE A 90 -7.86 10.28 -20.28
N THR A 91 -6.62 10.50 -20.67
CA THR A 91 -6.20 10.49 -22.08
C THR A 91 -5.01 9.55 -22.26
N CYS A 92 -4.84 9.09 -23.49
CA CYS A 92 -3.74 8.22 -23.90
C CYS A 92 -3.15 8.73 -25.19
N GLU A 93 -1.84 8.90 -25.22
CA GLU A 93 -1.06 9.13 -26.44
C GLU A 93 -0.02 8.03 -26.56
N SER A 94 0.00 7.35 -27.69
CA SER A 94 0.93 6.25 -27.94
C SER A 94 1.41 6.23 -29.37
N LYS A 95 2.63 5.75 -29.55
CA LYS A 95 3.20 5.49 -30.87
C LYS A 95 3.96 4.18 -30.85
N GLU A 96 3.64 3.31 -31.79
CA GLU A 96 4.29 2.01 -31.93
C GLU A 96 5.82 2.17 -32.06
N GLY A 97 6.57 1.39 -31.26
CA GLY A 97 8.03 1.46 -31.21
C GLY A 97 8.60 2.64 -30.41
N VAL A 98 7.79 3.54 -29.85
CA VAL A 98 8.25 4.73 -29.09
C VAL A 98 7.87 4.64 -27.61
N GLY A 99 6.61 4.26 -27.30
CA GLY A 99 6.09 4.17 -25.94
C GLY A 99 4.69 4.76 -25.82
N THR A 100 4.24 4.89 -24.57
CA THR A 100 2.88 5.36 -24.24
C THR A 100 2.93 6.43 -23.16
N THR A 101 2.00 7.39 -23.24
CA THR A 101 1.78 8.40 -22.21
C THR A 101 0.31 8.40 -21.83
N PHE A 102 0.01 8.14 -20.58
CA PHE A 102 -1.31 8.34 -19.98
C PHE A 102 -1.32 9.60 -19.12
N VAL A 103 -2.35 10.42 -19.29
CA VAL A 103 -2.59 11.61 -18.47
C VAL A 103 -3.96 11.47 -17.81
N ILE A 104 -3.99 11.58 -16.50
CA ILE A 104 -5.22 11.59 -15.69
C ILE A 104 -5.32 12.95 -15.02
N ARG A 105 -6.48 13.60 -15.14
CA ARG A 105 -6.81 14.82 -14.40
C ARG A 105 -8.03 14.58 -13.56
N VAL A 106 -7.92 14.82 -12.26
CA VAL A 106 -9.03 14.66 -11.32
C VAL A 106 -9.20 15.92 -10.50
N PRO A 107 -10.40 16.52 -10.48
CA PRO A 107 -10.70 17.66 -9.62
C PRO A 107 -10.85 17.18 -8.17
N PHE A 108 -10.36 17.99 -7.23
CA PHE A 108 -10.51 17.80 -5.79
C PHE A 108 -11.04 19.06 -5.14
N GLU A 109 -11.78 18.89 -4.06
CA GLU A 109 -12.11 19.99 -3.14
C GLU A 109 -10.99 20.14 -2.12
N ILE A 110 -10.56 21.38 -1.89
CA ILE A 110 -9.53 21.70 -0.90
C ILE A 110 -10.21 21.88 0.44
N ASP A 111 -9.81 21.11 1.45
CA ASP A 111 -10.24 21.35 2.83
C ASP A 111 -9.49 22.55 3.41
N LEU A 112 -10.07 23.73 3.30
CA LEU A 112 -9.48 24.99 3.81
C LEU A 112 -9.36 25.04 5.34
N ASP A 113 -10.01 24.12 6.05
CA ASP A 113 -9.93 24.01 7.51
C ASP A 113 -9.01 22.88 7.98
N ALA A 114 -8.30 22.23 7.06
CA ALA A 114 -7.36 21.14 7.38
C ALA A 114 -6.28 21.62 8.37
N ASP A 115 -5.64 22.75 8.09
CA ASP A 115 -4.61 23.33 8.96
C ASP A 115 -5.14 23.64 10.37
N LYS A 116 -6.39 24.14 10.47
CA LYS A 116 -7.02 24.42 11.78
C LYS A 116 -7.37 23.14 12.55
N ARG A 117 -7.64 22.04 11.85
CA ARG A 117 -7.90 20.73 12.46
C ARG A 117 -6.61 20.05 12.91
N GLU A 118 -5.50 20.27 12.20
CA GLU A 118 -4.19 19.80 12.63
C GLU A 118 -3.69 20.53 13.88
N GLU A 119 -3.92 21.84 13.98
CA GLU A 119 -3.61 22.62 15.19
C GLU A 119 -4.45 22.23 16.42
N GLN A 120 -5.67 21.68 16.21
CA GLN A 120 -6.56 21.23 17.28
C GLN A 120 -6.43 19.72 17.60
N LYS A 121 -5.74 18.93 16.78
CA LYS A 121 -5.32 17.58 17.17
C LYS A 121 -4.23 17.75 18.24
N ASP A 122 -4.62 17.53 19.48
CA ASP A 122 -3.73 17.47 20.65
C ASP A 122 -2.64 16.43 20.35
N VAL A 123 -1.52 16.93 19.77
CA VAL A 123 -0.38 16.11 19.29
C VAL A 123 0.34 15.44 20.48
N SER A 124 -0.02 15.79 21.71
CA SER A 124 0.64 15.33 22.92
C SER A 124 0.21 13.93 23.40
N GLU A 125 -0.90 13.35 22.89
CA GLU A 125 -1.42 12.10 23.44
C GLU A 125 -1.34 10.86 22.51
N LYS A 126 -0.98 10.99 21.24
CA LYS A 126 -0.98 9.87 20.28
C LYS A 126 0.32 9.77 19.52
N SER A 127 1.41 9.52 20.22
CA SER A 127 2.73 9.36 19.61
C SER A 127 3.23 7.92 19.82
N ILE A 128 3.82 7.32 18.79
CA ILE A 128 4.56 6.06 18.88
C ILE A 128 6.06 6.30 19.08
N LYS A 129 6.44 7.54 19.37
CA LYS A 129 7.82 7.93 19.58
C LYS A 129 8.46 7.14 20.71
N GLY A 130 9.58 6.51 20.40
CA GLY A 130 10.35 5.72 21.36
C GLY A 130 9.89 4.28 21.50
N LEU A 131 8.73 3.89 20.94
CA LEU A 131 8.30 2.49 20.94
C LEU A 131 9.23 1.64 20.07
N HIS A 132 9.51 0.43 20.50
CA HIS A 132 10.27 -0.56 19.76
C HIS A 132 9.33 -1.56 19.08
N ILE A 133 9.25 -1.51 17.79
CA ILE A 133 8.33 -2.28 16.95
C ILE A 133 9.06 -3.43 16.26
N LEU A 134 8.57 -4.64 16.41
CA LEU A 134 8.98 -5.78 15.58
C LEU A 134 8.08 -5.84 14.35
N LEU A 135 8.63 -5.55 13.17
CA LEU A 135 7.93 -5.53 11.89
C LEU A 135 8.26 -6.78 11.08
N ALA A 136 7.24 -7.60 10.79
CA ALA A 136 7.36 -8.80 9.97
C ALA A 136 6.65 -8.60 8.63
N GLU A 137 7.42 -8.64 7.54
CA GLU A 137 6.98 -8.41 6.15
C GLU A 137 7.95 -9.10 5.21
N ASP A 138 7.50 -9.81 4.20
CA ASP A 138 8.36 -10.55 3.28
C ASP A 138 8.70 -9.78 1.99
N ASN A 139 7.93 -8.74 1.69
CA ASN A 139 8.17 -7.90 0.52
C ASN A 139 9.09 -6.73 0.88
N GLU A 140 10.25 -6.65 0.22
CA GLU A 140 11.28 -5.64 0.48
C GLU A 140 10.75 -4.20 0.39
N LEU A 141 9.96 -3.90 -0.65
CA LEU A 141 9.40 -2.56 -0.85
C LEU A 141 8.40 -2.21 0.26
N ASN A 142 7.52 -3.15 0.64
CA ASN A 142 6.57 -2.92 1.73
C ASN A 142 7.29 -2.72 3.06
N MET A 143 8.34 -3.52 3.30
CA MET A 143 9.20 -3.42 4.49
C MET A 143 9.85 -2.02 4.59
N GLU A 144 10.47 -1.55 3.50
CA GLU A 144 11.11 -0.24 3.46
C GLU A 144 10.11 0.90 3.67
N ILE A 145 8.94 0.83 3.03
CA ILE A 145 7.88 1.84 3.18
C ILE A 145 7.39 1.87 4.64
N ALA A 146 7.05 0.72 5.21
CA ALA A 146 6.54 0.65 6.58
C ALA A 146 7.61 1.08 7.60
N GLU A 147 8.87 0.64 7.44
CA GLU A 147 9.99 1.07 8.28
C GLU A 147 10.16 2.59 8.24
N PHE A 148 10.22 3.17 7.03
CA PHE A 148 10.37 4.61 6.86
C PHE A 148 9.26 5.40 7.55
N MET A 149 8.00 4.97 7.35
CA MET A 149 6.84 5.63 7.95
C MET A 149 6.86 5.57 9.48
N LEU A 150 7.19 4.40 10.06
CA LEU A 150 7.26 4.20 11.51
C LEU A 150 8.43 4.99 12.13
N GLN A 151 9.59 4.98 11.49
CA GLN A 151 10.75 5.74 11.94
C GLN A 151 10.54 7.25 11.87
N ASN A 152 9.81 7.74 10.87
CA ASN A 152 9.45 9.15 10.75
C ASN A 152 8.56 9.62 11.91
N GLU A 153 7.73 8.72 12.46
CA GLU A 153 6.95 8.94 13.68
C GLU A 153 7.75 8.72 14.99
N GLY A 154 9.05 8.44 14.86
CA GLY A 154 9.99 8.33 15.97
C GLY A 154 10.03 6.95 16.64
N ALA A 155 9.46 5.91 16.05
CA ALA A 155 9.57 4.54 16.54
C ALA A 155 10.93 3.92 16.17
N LYS A 156 11.39 2.97 16.97
CA LYS A 156 12.49 2.06 16.64
C LYS A 156 11.91 0.81 15.96
N VAL A 157 12.47 0.37 14.85
CA VAL A 157 11.97 -0.78 14.09
C VAL A 157 13.03 -1.86 14.03
N THR A 158 12.62 -3.10 14.34
CA THR A 158 13.39 -4.33 14.07
C THR A 158 12.66 -5.13 13.01
N LYS A 159 13.36 -5.52 11.94
CA LYS A 159 12.79 -6.17 10.76
C LYS A 159 12.93 -7.68 10.84
N ALA A 160 11.85 -8.40 10.51
CA ALA A 160 11.81 -9.84 10.28
C ALA A 160 11.23 -10.11 8.88
N TRP A 161 11.90 -10.93 8.09
CA TRP A 161 11.54 -11.18 6.69
C TRP A 161 10.54 -12.33 6.50
N ASN A 162 10.13 -12.96 7.56
CA ASN A 162 9.12 -14.02 7.59
C ASN A 162 8.67 -14.28 9.03
N GLY A 163 7.59 -15.05 9.19
CA GLY A 163 7.06 -15.37 10.52
C GLY A 163 8.02 -16.16 11.41
N GLN A 164 8.91 -17.00 10.84
CA GLN A 164 9.89 -17.76 11.63
C GLN A 164 10.93 -16.83 12.25
N GLU A 165 11.43 -15.87 11.48
CA GLU A 165 12.36 -14.85 11.99
C GLU A 165 11.71 -14.01 13.10
N ALA A 166 10.47 -13.57 12.91
CA ALA A 166 9.74 -12.82 13.92
C ALA A 166 9.62 -13.59 15.25
N VAL A 167 9.26 -14.88 15.20
CA VAL A 167 9.20 -15.75 16.39
C VAL A 167 10.57 -15.88 17.04
N GLU A 168 11.63 -16.08 16.26
CA GLU A 168 12.98 -16.26 16.80
C GLU A 168 13.56 -14.96 17.40
N MET A 169 13.32 -13.82 16.75
CA MET A 169 13.73 -12.52 17.26
C MET A 169 13.04 -12.23 18.58
N PHE A 170 11.71 -12.41 18.64
CA PHE A 170 10.96 -12.24 19.87
C PHE A 170 11.42 -13.21 20.98
N ARG A 171 11.67 -14.48 20.65
CA ARG A 171 12.16 -15.47 21.61
C ARG A 171 13.53 -15.13 22.21
N LYS A 172 14.42 -14.51 21.40
CA LYS A 172 15.79 -14.15 21.80
C LYS A 172 15.88 -12.78 22.46
N SER A 173 14.85 -11.94 22.34
CA SER A 173 14.83 -10.60 22.91
C SER A 173 14.71 -10.65 24.44
N GLU A 174 15.12 -9.59 25.10
CA GLU A 174 14.83 -9.40 26.52
C GLU A 174 13.32 -9.23 26.74
N PRO A 175 12.78 -9.68 27.87
CA PRO A 175 11.37 -9.43 28.20
C PRO A 175 11.03 -7.94 28.18
N GLY A 176 9.97 -7.59 27.40
CA GLY A 176 9.56 -6.20 27.23
C GLY A 176 10.41 -5.39 26.25
N GLU A 177 11.31 -6.00 25.48
CA GLU A 177 12.10 -5.30 24.47
C GLU A 177 11.23 -4.75 23.33
N PHE A 178 10.19 -5.45 22.95
CA PHE A 178 9.24 -5.02 21.90
C PHE A 178 7.93 -4.55 22.53
N ASP A 179 7.52 -3.34 22.20
CA ASP A 179 6.26 -2.75 22.64
C ASP A 179 5.06 -3.22 21.80
N VAL A 180 5.30 -3.56 20.53
CA VAL A 180 4.27 -4.04 19.61
C VAL A 180 4.89 -4.85 18.46
N ILE A 181 4.13 -5.80 17.93
CA ILE A 181 4.50 -6.59 16.75
C ILE A 181 3.53 -6.27 15.62
N LEU A 182 4.05 -5.81 14.49
CA LEU A 182 3.31 -5.69 13.23
C LEU A 182 3.61 -6.92 12.38
N MET A 183 2.58 -7.69 12.05
CA MET A 183 2.73 -9.02 11.46
C MET A 183 1.95 -9.13 10.15
N ASP A 184 2.64 -9.23 9.03
CA ASP A 184 1.97 -9.64 7.79
C ASP A 184 1.40 -11.04 7.91
N ILE A 185 0.21 -11.23 7.38
CA ILE A 185 -0.45 -12.53 7.36
C ILE A 185 0.18 -13.46 6.31
N MET A 186 0.47 -12.93 5.13
CA MET A 186 0.86 -13.71 3.96
C MET A 186 2.39 -13.70 3.76
N MET A 187 3.09 -14.52 4.52
CA MET A 187 4.54 -14.66 4.44
C MET A 187 4.96 -16.10 4.14
N PRO A 188 6.13 -16.30 3.49
CA PRO A 188 6.73 -17.62 3.28
C PRO A 188 7.23 -18.22 4.59
N VAL A 189 7.57 -19.51 4.58
CA VAL A 189 8.10 -20.31 5.68
C VAL A 189 7.04 -20.53 6.76
N ILE A 190 6.61 -19.48 7.45
CA ILE A 190 5.52 -19.48 8.43
C ILE A 190 4.70 -18.22 8.20
N ASN A 191 3.39 -18.40 8.01
CA ASN A 191 2.45 -17.28 7.89
C ASN A 191 2.27 -16.56 9.24
N GLY A 192 1.67 -15.35 9.19
CA GLY A 192 1.50 -14.51 10.37
C GLY A 192 0.64 -15.14 11.46
N TYR A 193 -0.40 -15.91 11.10
CA TYR A 193 -1.26 -16.58 12.08
C TYR A 193 -0.48 -17.62 12.90
N ASP A 194 0.32 -18.44 12.23
CA ASP A 194 1.12 -19.48 12.89
C ASP A 194 2.26 -18.85 13.69
N ALA A 195 2.84 -17.75 13.20
CA ALA A 195 3.85 -16.99 13.94
C ALA A 195 3.25 -16.41 15.25
N ALA A 196 2.07 -15.79 15.20
CA ALA A 196 1.39 -15.27 16.38
C ALA A 196 1.10 -16.37 17.40
N LYS A 197 0.55 -17.52 16.98
CA LYS A 197 0.30 -18.67 17.86
C LYS A 197 1.59 -19.14 18.54
N ARG A 198 2.71 -19.21 17.81
CA ARG A 198 4.00 -19.61 18.37
C ARG A 198 4.52 -18.60 19.36
N ILE A 199 4.41 -17.29 19.08
CA ILE A 199 4.78 -16.23 20.03
C ILE A 199 3.95 -16.39 21.30
N ARG A 200 2.61 -16.50 21.20
CA ARG A 200 1.72 -16.65 22.35
C ARG A 200 1.98 -17.92 23.18
N SER A 201 2.56 -18.96 22.57
CA SER A 201 2.90 -20.23 23.23
C SER A 201 4.26 -20.23 23.94
N LEU A 202 5.06 -19.18 23.81
CA LEU A 202 6.34 -19.08 24.50
C LEU A 202 6.15 -18.98 26.02
N ASP A 203 7.04 -19.62 26.76
CA ASP A 203 7.03 -19.61 28.25
C ASP A 203 7.70 -18.32 28.77
N ARG A 204 7.01 -17.18 28.51
CA ARG A 204 7.39 -15.85 28.99
C ARG A 204 6.14 -14.98 29.11
N GLU A 205 6.11 -14.12 30.13
CA GLU A 205 4.89 -13.35 30.44
C GLU A 205 4.53 -12.35 29.33
N ASP A 206 5.52 -11.61 28.80
CA ASP A 206 5.30 -10.63 27.76
C ASP A 206 4.82 -11.24 26.43
N ALA A 207 5.08 -12.53 26.17
CA ALA A 207 4.54 -13.22 25.02
C ALA A 207 3.01 -13.31 25.03
N LYS A 208 2.40 -13.23 26.20
CA LYS A 208 0.92 -13.26 26.37
C LYS A 208 0.30 -11.88 26.20
N THR A 209 1.07 -10.83 26.45
CA THR A 209 0.56 -9.45 26.55
C THR A 209 1.05 -8.52 25.45
N VAL A 210 2.21 -8.79 24.80
CA VAL A 210 2.69 -7.94 23.72
C VAL A 210 1.61 -7.79 22.63
N PRO A 211 1.22 -6.57 22.25
CA PRO A 211 0.27 -6.36 21.17
C PRO A 211 0.78 -6.92 19.85
N ILE A 212 -0.05 -7.74 19.18
CA ILE A 212 0.22 -8.25 17.82
C ILE A 212 -0.87 -7.72 16.90
N ILE A 213 -0.48 -6.90 15.93
CA ILE A 213 -1.36 -6.30 14.94
C ILE A 213 -1.15 -7.00 13.60
N ALA A 214 -2.20 -7.60 13.07
CA ALA A 214 -2.17 -8.21 11.75
C ALA A 214 -2.16 -7.16 10.65
N MET A 215 -1.29 -7.30 9.65
CA MET A 215 -1.33 -6.54 8.40
C MET A 215 -1.88 -7.45 7.30
N THR A 216 -2.99 -7.08 6.67
CA THR A 216 -3.70 -7.95 5.70
C THR A 216 -4.04 -7.22 4.42
N ALA A 217 -3.98 -7.91 3.28
CA ALA A 217 -4.46 -7.37 2.00
C ALA A 217 -5.99 -7.21 1.94
N ASN A 218 -6.73 -7.92 2.81
CA ASN A 218 -8.19 -7.91 2.85
C ASN A 218 -8.69 -7.69 4.29
N ALA A 219 -9.61 -6.74 4.45
CA ALA A 219 -10.26 -6.45 5.73
C ALA A 219 -11.59 -7.23 5.91
N PHE A 220 -11.73 -8.43 5.31
CA PHE A 220 -12.97 -9.21 5.42
C PHE A 220 -13.13 -9.83 6.83
N THR A 221 -14.37 -10.02 7.21
CA THR A 221 -14.76 -10.52 8.53
C THR A 221 -14.13 -11.88 8.90
N GLU A 222 -13.85 -12.72 7.90
CA GLU A 222 -13.20 -14.03 8.10
C GLU A 222 -11.75 -13.91 8.52
N ASP A 223 -10.98 -13.01 7.91
CA ASP A 223 -9.56 -12.80 8.24
C ASP A 223 -9.41 -12.21 9.64
N ARG A 224 -10.34 -11.34 10.02
CA ARG A 224 -10.42 -10.77 11.37
C ARG A 224 -10.65 -11.84 12.43
N LEU A 225 -11.56 -12.78 12.18
CA LEU A 225 -11.84 -13.87 13.10
C LEU A 225 -10.63 -14.79 13.28
N ARG A 226 -9.98 -15.16 12.16
CA ARG A 226 -8.75 -15.98 12.18
C ARG A 226 -7.59 -15.30 12.90
N ALA A 227 -7.41 -13.99 12.72
CA ALA A 227 -6.39 -13.22 13.44
C ALA A 227 -6.63 -13.29 14.95
N LYS A 228 -7.86 -13.11 15.38
CA LYS A 228 -8.25 -13.21 16.80
C LYS A 228 -8.05 -14.62 17.37
N GLU A 229 -8.41 -15.66 16.62
CA GLU A 229 -8.18 -17.06 17.00
C GLU A 229 -6.68 -17.41 17.07
N ALA A 230 -5.84 -16.72 16.30
CA ALA A 230 -4.39 -16.84 16.35
C ALA A 230 -3.75 -16.08 17.54
N GLY A 231 -4.54 -15.32 18.32
CA GLY A 231 -4.06 -14.53 19.44
C GLY A 231 -3.52 -13.16 19.04
N MET A 232 -3.91 -12.64 17.87
CA MET A 232 -3.65 -11.26 17.48
C MET A 232 -4.71 -10.32 18.08
N ASP A 233 -4.30 -9.10 18.42
CA ASP A 233 -5.15 -8.16 19.16
C ASP A 233 -5.97 -7.27 18.24
N GLU A 234 -5.38 -6.88 17.10
CA GLU A 234 -6.02 -6.04 16.08
C GLU A 234 -5.53 -6.37 14.67
N HIS A 235 -6.15 -5.73 13.67
CA HIS A 235 -5.79 -5.89 12.27
C HIS A 235 -5.87 -4.56 11.52
N ILE A 236 -5.00 -4.39 10.52
CA ILE A 236 -4.95 -3.22 9.63
C ILE A 236 -4.86 -3.71 8.18
N ALA A 237 -5.65 -3.08 7.31
CA ALA A 237 -5.58 -3.35 5.89
C ALA A 237 -4.34 -2.71 5.24
N LYS A 238 -3.74 -3.41 4.28
CA LYS A 238 -2.72 -2.84 3.38
C LYS A 238 -3.42 -2.14 2.19
N PRO A 239 -2.95 -0.98 1.72
CA PRO A 239 -1.79 -0.24 2.22
C PRO A 239 -2.03 0.35 3.61
N VAL A 240 -0.98 0.37 4.44
CA VAL A 240 -1.09 0.78 5.84
C VAL A 240 -1.41 2.27 5.95
N ASP A 241 -2.55 2.58 6.57
CA ASP A 241 -2.90 3.93 6.97
C ASP A 241 -2.22 4.25 8.31
N MET A 242 -1.26 5.20 8.29
CA MET A 242 -0.45 5.52 9.47
C MET A 242 -1.24 6.18 10.59
N GLU A 243 -2.23 7.02 10.29
CA GLU A 243 -3.07 7.63 11.34
C GLU A 243 -3.85 6.55 12.09
N LEU A 244 -4.43 5.61 11.33
CA LEU A 244 -5.14 4.47 11.90
C LEU A 244 -4.20 3.57 12.71
N LEU A 245 -3.01 3.25 12.17
CA LEU A 245 -2.01 2.41 12.83
C LEU A 245 -1.57 3.02 14.17
N ILE A 246 -1.19 4.29 14.20
CA ILE A 246 -0.79 5.01 15.41
C ILE A 246 -1.91 4.98 16.45
N LYS A 247 -3.15 5.21 16.02
CA LYS A 247 -4.33 5.16 16.91
C LYS A 247 -4.53 3.78 17.52
N VAL A 248 -4.35 2.72 16.73
CA VAL A 248 -4.49 1.33 17.17
C VAL A 248 -3.36 0.95 18.14
N ILE A 249 -2.10 1.23 17.78
CA ILE A 249 -0.94 0.97 18.64
C ILE A 249 -1.14 1.65 19.99
N HIS A 250 -1.47 2.94 19.97
CA HIS A 250 -1.66 3.70 21.19
C HIS A 250 -2.80 3.16 22.08
N GLY A 251 -3.90 2.68 21.47
CA GLY A 251 -4.98 2.04 22.20
C GLY A 251 -4.59 0.73 22.87
N LEU A 252 -3.70 -0.05 22.26
CA LEU A 252 -3.24 -1.33 22.78
C LEU A 252 -2.13 -1.18 23.83
N VAL A 253 -1.16 -0.29 23.61
CA VAL A 253 -0.01 -0.09 24.51
C VAL A 253 -0.40 0.62 25.81
N LYS A 254 -1.43 1.49 25.82
CA LYS A 254 -1.92 2.14 27.07
C LYS A 254 -2.77 1.21 27.95
N ASN A 255 -3.29 0.11 27.43
CA ASN A 255 -4.14 -0.80 28.17
C ASN A 255 -3.37 -2.00 28.75
N ASN A 256 -2.09 -2.08 28.53
CA ASN A 256 -1.14 -3.02 29.13
C ASN A 256 -0.24 -2.31 30.14
#